data_607afc1b1c3f855a6dde23473af7f870
#
_entry.id   607afc1b1c3f855a6dde23473af7f870
#
_cell.length_a   1.000
_cell.length_b   1.000
_cell.length_c   1.000
_cell.angle_alpha   90.00
_cell.angle_beta   90.00
_cell.angle_gamma   90.00
#
_symmetry.space_group_name_H-M   'P 1'
#
loop_
_entity.id
_entity.type
_entity.pdbx_description
1 polymer ?
#
loop_
_entity_poly.entity_id
_entity_poly.type
_entity_poly.pdbx_seq_one_letter_code
_entity_poly.pdbx_strand_id
1 'polypeptide(L)'
;MKNEIHQIPNLRQFVISFVGRTDHRGPRVKIMEPARFNGGKNVSVILSYDYAIGNMEQQGLDHLNSLGMRAVSRCSTKETCTILCDNWGLDFINLEA
;
A
#
# COMPACT_ATOMS: atom_id res chain seq x y z
N MET A 1 3.29 13.54 -28.31
CA MET A 1 2.03 14.14 -27.83
C MET A 1 2.13 14.35 -26.34
N LYS A 2 1.72 15.50 -25.85
CA LYS A 2 1.74 15.76 -24.41
C LYS A 2 0.38 15.44 -23.80
N ASN A 3 0.41 14.77 -22.66
CA ASN A 3 -0.78 14.59 -21.84
C ASN A 3 -0.92 15.77 -20.90
N GLU A 4 -2.14 16.21 -20.69
CA GLU A 4 -2.42 17.16 -19.63
C GLU A 4 -2.77 16.38 -18.37
N ILE A 5 -2.48 16.97 -17.21
CA ILE A 5 -2.60 16.24 -15.94
C ILE A 5 -4.01 15.68 -15.70
N HIS A 6 -5.04 16.42 -16.13
CA HIS A 6 -6.42 15.96 -15.94
C HIS A 6 -6.81 14.79 -16.86
N GLN A 7 -5.99 14.48 -17.87
CA GLN A 7 -6.21 13.35 -18.77
C GLN A 7 -5.62 12.06 -18.21
N ILE A 8 -4.81 12.16 -17.16
CA ILE A 8 -4.16 11.02 -16.54
C ILE A 8 -5.01 10.58 -15.35
N PRO A 9 -5.38 9.29 -15.25
CA PRO A 9 -6.18 8.82 -14.13
C PRO A 9 -5.50 9.11 -12.79
N ASN A 10 -6.26 9.64 -11.84
CA ASN A 10 -5.78 9.86 -10.49
C ASN A 10 -6.12 8.65 -9.64
N LEU A 11 -5.17 7.76 -9.52
CA LEU A 11 -5.36 6.50 -8.81
C LEU A 11 -4.92 6.64 -7.36
N ARG A 12 -5.53 5.80 -6.52
CA ARG A 12 -5.19 5.72 -5.11
C ARG A 12 -3.96 4.85 -4.96
N GLN A 13 -2.97 5.30 -4.18
CA GLN A 13 -1.72 4.57 -4.07
C GLN A 13 -1.49 4.03 -2.66
N PHE A 14 -0.89 2.85 -2.62
CA PHE A 14 -0.46 2.20 -1.38
C PHE A 14 0.97 1.75 -1.57
N VAL A 15 1.85 2.13 -0.66
CA VAL A 15 3.27 1.80 -0.73
C VAL A 15 3.56 0.65 0.22
N ILE A 16 4.02 -0.46 -0.32
CA ILE A 16 4.36 -1.65 0.44
C ILE A 16 5.88 -1.67 0.61
N SER A 17 6.34 -1.82 1.85
CA SER A 17 7.75 -1.89 2.15
C SER A 17 8.01 -2.97 3.20
N PHE A 18 9.25 -3.47 3.21
CA PHE A 18 9.69 -4.49 4.16
C PHE A 18 10.33 -3.81 5.36
N VAL A 19 9.88 -4.19 6.55
CA VAL A 19 10.48 -3.71 7.79
C VAL A 19 11.32 -4.85 8.34
N GLY A 20 12.63 -4.63 8.40
CA GLY A 20 13.57 -5.66 8.79
C GLY A 20 13.42 -6.11 10.23
N ARG A 21 14.03 -7.25 10.52
CA ARG A 21 14.04 -7.81 11.87
C ARG A 21 14.75 -6.85 12.84
N THR A 22 14.19 -6.73 14.03
CA THR A 22 14.82 -6.03 15.14
C THR A 22 15.07 -7.03 16.29
N ASP A 23 15.73 -6.56 17.36
CA ASP A 23 16.03 -7.44 18.51
C ASP A 23 14.79 -8.02 19.17
N HIS A 24 13.67 -7.32 19.06
CA HIS A 24 12.44 -7.71 19.74
C HIS A 24 11.31 -8.13 18.82
N ARG A 25 11.48 -7.94 17.52
CA ARG A 25 10.43 -8.23 16.55
C ARG A 25 11.00 -8.86 15.29
N GLY A 26 10.26 -9.81 14.75
CA GLY A 26 10.60 -10.40 13.48
C GLY A 26 10.33 -9.45 12.31
N PRO A 27 10.57 -9.91 11.09
CA PRO A 27 10.32 -9.10 9.90
C PRO A 27 8.85 -8.79 9.74
N ARG A 28 8.55 -7.64 9.18
CA ARG A 28 7.19 -7.14 9.01
C ARG A 28 7.01 -6.51 7.65
N VAL A 29 5.76 -6.38 7.22
CA VAL A 29 5.41 -5.70 5.99
C VAL A 29 4.60 -4.46 6.36
N LYS A 30 5.01 -3.31 5.83
CA LYS A 30 4.31 -2.05 6.05
C LYS A 30 3.58 -1.66 4.77
N ILE A 31 2.31 -1.30 4.90
CA ILE A 31 1.51 -0.75 3.81
C ILE A 31 1.10 0.65 4.21
N MET A 32 1.47 1.63 3.40
CA MET A 32 1.20 3.03 3.72
C MET A 32 0.42 3.68 2.58
N GLU A 33 -0.63 4.41 2.95
CA GLU A 33 -1.31 5.31 2.03
C GLU A 33 -0.82 6.73 2.32
N PRO A 34 -0.08 7.37 1.40
CA PRO A 34 0.41 8.72 1.61
C PRO A 34 -0.74 9.74 1.69
N ALA A 35 -0.49 10.83 2.40
CA ALA A 35 -1.43 11.93 2.46
C ALA A 35 -1.71 12.47 1.06
N ARG A 36 -2.99 12.75 0.77
CA ARG A 36 -3.43 13.16 -0.57
C ARG A 36 -3.66 14.66 -0.70
N PHE A 37 -3.58 15.40 0.41
CA PHE A 37 -3.83 16.83 0.43
C PHE A 37 -3.05 17.48 1.57
N ASN A 38 -2.89 18.78 1.48
CA ASN A 38 -2.23 19.53 2.54
C ASN A 38 -3.01 19.39 3.84
N GLY A 39 -2.31 19.10 4.94
CA GLY A 39 -2.94 18.86 6.22
C GLY A 39 -3.41 17.45 6.44
N GLY A 40 -3.40 16.61 5.39
CA GLY A 40 -3.68 15.19 5.53
C GLY A 40 -2.52 14.46 6.17
N LYS A 41 -2.77 13.24 6.61
CA LYS A 41 -1.76 12.41 7.25
C LYS A 41 -1.54 11.13 6.47
N ASN A 42 -0.30 10.62 6.51
CA ASN A 42 -0.01 9.28 6.03
C ASN A 42 -0.68 8.27 6.96
N VAL A 43 -1.24 7.23 6.37
CA VAL A 43 -1.93 6.17 7.12
C VAL A 43 -1.23 4.87 6.80
N SER A 44 -0.88 4.09 7.83
CA SER A 44 -0.14 2.86 7.59
C SER A 44 -0.65 1.71 8.45
N VAL A 45 -0.43 0.50 7.93
CA VAL A 45 -0.70 -0.76 8.61
C VAL A 45 0.60 -1.56 8.59
N ILE A 46 0.91 -2.22 9.70
CA ILE A 46 2.09 -3.09 9.79
C ILE A 46 1.62 -4.51 10.08
N LEU A 47 2.05 -5.44 9.22
CA LEU A 47 1.69 -6.85 9.32
C LEU A 47 2.94 -7.66 9.61
N SER A 48 2.81 -8.75 10.38
CA SER A 48 3.90 -9.72 10.53
C SER A 48 4.16 -10.37 9.17
N TYR A 49 5.43 -10.58 8.82
CA TYR A 49 5.78 -11.20 7.56
C TYR A 49 5.26 -12.64 7.53
N ASP A 50 4.54 -12.98 6.48
CA ASP A 50 3.96 -14.32 6.32
C ASP A 50 4.89 -15.16 5.44
N TYR A 51 5.63 -16.07 6.07
CA TYR A 51 6.58 -16.93 5.36
C TYR A 51 5.88 -17.92 4.42
N ALA A 52 4.62 -18.21 4.67
CA ALA A 52 3.87 -19.09 3.77
C ALA A 52 3.61 -18.44 2.41
N ILE A 53 3.41 -17.12 2.41
CA ILE A 53 3.29 -16.36 1.17
C ILE A 53 4.67 -16.15 0.55
N GLY A 54 5.67 -15.83 1.39
CA GLY A 54 7.05 -15.70 0.97
C GLY A 54 7.39 -14.50 0.09
N ASN A 55 6.46 -13.54 -0.03
CA ASN A 55 6.63 -12.39 -0.89
C ASN A 55 5.89 -11.19 -0.29
N MET A 56 6.64 -10.13 0.03
CA MET A 56 6.08 -8.94 0.65
C MET A 56 5.05 -8.26 -0.23
N GLU A 57 5.30 -8.20 -1.54
CA GLU A 57 4.38 -7.56 -2.48
C GLU A 57 3.06 -8.31 -2.53
N GLN A 58 3.11 -9.63 -2.59
CA GLN A 58 1.91 -10.44 -2.62
C GLN A 58 1.15 -10.35 -1.30
N GLN A 59 1.87 -10.35 -0.18
CA GLN A 59 1.23 -10.20 1.12
C GLN A 59 0.50 -8.87 1.23
N GLY A 60 1.14 -7.79 0.80
CA GLY A 60 0.52 -6.47 0.80
C GLY A 60 -0.71 -6.43 -0.09
N LEU A 61 -0.59 -7.00 -1.29
CA LEU A 61 -1.71 -7.06 -2.23
C LEU A 61 -2.88 -7.88 -1.66
N ASP A 62 -2.59 -9.02 -1.03
CA ASP A 62 -3.63 -9.85 -0.41
C ASP A 62 -4.37 -9.07 0.68
N HIS A 63 -3.66 -8.30 1.46
CA HIS A 63 -4.28 -7.47 2.47
C HIS A 63 -5.21 -6.42 1.84
N LEU A 64 -4.75 -5.74 0.79
CA LEU A 64 -5.58 -4.76 0.09
C LEU A 64 -6.80 -5.41 -0.55
N ASN A 65 -6.64 -6.59 -1.13
CA ASN A 65 -7.76 -7.35 -1.69
C ASN A 65 -8.79 -7.70 -0.61
N SER A 66 -8.33 -8.04 0.59
CA SER A 66 -9.22 -8.39 1.69
C SER A 66 -10.07 -7.19 2.13
N LEU A 67 -9.59 -5.97 1.89
CA LEU A 67 -10.33 -4.75 2.19
C LEU A 67 -11.24 -4.32 1.03
N GLY A 68 -11.22 -5.03 -0.08
CA GLY A 68 -12.04 -4.71 -1.24
C GLY A 68 -11.37 -3.74 -2.21
N MET A 69 -10.10 -3.42 -2.02
CA MET A 69 -9.37 -2.55 -2.95
C MET A 69 -9.14 -3.28 -4.27
N ARG A 70 -9.32 -2.56 -5.37
CA ARG A 70 -9.11 -3.13 -6.70
C ARG A 70 -7.82 -2.57 -7.28
N ALA A 71 -6.78 -3.40 -7.31
CA ALA A 71 -5.49 -3.02 -7.85
C ALA A 71 -5.52 -3.08 -9.38
N VAL A 72 -5.07 -2.01 -10.03
CA VAL A 72 -5.06 -1.94 -11.49
C VAL A 72 -3.65 -1.78 -12.05
N SER A 73 -2.69 -1.40 -11.22
CA SER A 73 -1.33 -1.20 -11.66
C SER A 73 -0.38 -1.28 -10.47
N ARG A 74 0.89 -1.51 -10.76
CA ARG A 74 1.92 -1.50 -9.72
C ARG A 74 3.20 -0.91 -10.26
N CYS A 75 4.03 -0.41 -9.35
CA CYS A 75 5.36 0.06 -9.67
C CYS A 75 6.30 -0.44 -8.58
N SER A 76 7.18 -1.37 -8.93
CA SER A 76 8.11 -1.96 -7.97
C SER A 76 9.47 -1.32 -8.12
N THR A 77 10.08 -0.97 -7.00
CA THR A 77 11.46 -0.52 -6.94
C THR A 77 12.28 -1.53 -6.15
N LYS A 78 13.55 -1.24 -5.95
CA LYS A 78 14.43 -2.11 -5.17
C LYS A 78 13.91 -2.36 -3.76
N GLU A 79 13.29 -1.36 -3.15
CA GLU A 79 12.91 -1.43 -1.73
C GLU A 79 11.42 -1.40 -1.47
N THR A 80 10.63 -0.95 -2.43
CA THR A 80 9.19 -0.77 -2.25
C THR A 80 8.41 -1.27 -3.45
N CYS A 81 7.11 -1.51 -3.22
CA CYS A 81 6.17 -1.78 -4.28
C CYS A 81 4.97 -0.87 -4.07
N THR A 82 4.68 -0.03 -5.05
CA THR A 82 3.51 0.83 -5.01
C THR A 82 2.38 0.17 -5.78
N ILE A 83 1.25 -0.03 -5.12
CA ILE A 83 0.04 -0.57 -5.74
C ILE A 83 -0.91 0.59 -6.01
N LEU A 84 -1.44 0.64 -7.22
CA LEU A 84 -2.39 1.67 -7.62
C LEU A 84 -3.78 1.05 -7.76
N CYS A 85 -4.75 1.64 -7.06
CA CYS A 85 -6.12 1.14 -7.02
C CYS A 85 -7.06 2.20 -7.59
N ASP A 86 -8.16 1.75 -8.19
CA ASP A 86 -9.10 2.67 -8.82
C ASP A 86 -10.41 2.85 -8.04
N ASN A 87 -10.56 2.20 -6.90
CA ASN A 87 -11.78 2.35 -6.11
C ASN A 87 -11.55 3.23 -4.89
N TRP A 88 -12.01 4.46 -5.02
CA TRP A 88 -12.01 5.42 -3.94
C TRP A 88 -13.19 5.15 -3.00
N GLY A 89 -13.12 5.69 -1.80
CA GLY A 89 -14.22 5.61 -0.86
C GLY A 89 -14.19 4.46 0.13
N LEU A 90 -13.29 3.50 -0.05
CA LEU A 90 -13.09 2.43 0.91
C LEU A 90 -12.07 2.85 1.96
N ASP A 91 -12.32 2.51 3.21
CA ASP A 91 -11.39 2.80 4.28
C ASP A 91 -10.22 1.83 4.25
N PHE A 92 -9.01 2.37 4.28
CA PHE A 92 -7.81 1.55 4.35
C PHE A 92 -7.60 0.99 5.75
N ILE A 93 -7.83 1.82 6.76
CA ILE A 93 -7.69 1.43 8.15
C ILE A 93 -8.99 1.74 8.88
N ASN A 94 -9.43 0.79 9.69
CA ASN A 94 -10.52 1.04 10.61
C ASN A 94 -9.96 1.80 11.81
N LEU A 95 -10.20 3.10 11.83
CA LEU A 95 -9.64 3.97 12.87
C LEU A 95 -10.36 3.85 14.21
N GLU A 96 -11.45 3.11 14.26
CA GLU A 96 -12.17 2.87 15.50
C GLU A 96 -11.58 1.71 16.28
N ALA A 97 -10.74 0.93 15.63
CA ALA A 97 -10.15 -0.22 16.28
C ALA A 97 -9.15 0.19 17.35
#